data_59c7d1d4f9e6e12dd4f19c4c561edc67
#
_entry.id   59c7d1d4f9e6e12dd4f19c4c561edc67
#
_cell.length_a   1.000
_cell.length_b   1.000
_cell.length_c   1.000
_cell.angle_alpha   90.00
_cell.angle_beta   90.00
_cell.angle_gamma   90.00
#
_symmetry.space_group_name_H-M   'P 1'
#
loop_
_entity.id
_entity.type
_entity.pdbx_description
1 polymer ?
#
loop_
_entity_poly.entity_id
_entity_poly.type
_entity_poly.pdbx_seq_one_letter_code
_entity_poly.pdbx_strand_id
1 'polypeptide(L)'
;CGVGTTDIYAKTEDGDYTAKCTVTVTTWEKRKEDIPVVYTDCDMTVIEMVEEQMTAEPAVFTNGVFPASEENVEQYVNPENLVSGYEKYQFMDLSVSNNVDSATLDTYLKGKGVLDGHGSEFKKAADDNNVSEVYLVIHSCLETGNGSSELANGVEYNGTTVYNLFGIGAVDESPIDAGAEYAYKQG
;
A
#
# COMPACT_ATOMS: atom_id res chain seq x y z
N CYS A 1 25.75 -6.52 3.63
CA CYS A 1 25.48 -6.35 5.07
C CYS A 1 25.27 -7.73 5.66
N GLY A 2 26.01 -8.07 6.75
CA GLY A 2 25.84 -9.33 7.46
C GLY A 2 24.83 -9.16 8.62
N VAL A 3 24.25 -10.30 9.05
CA VAL A 3 23.48 -10.37 10.28
C VAL A 3 24.40 -10.39 11.48
N GLY A 4 23.98 -9.82 12.58
CA GLY A 4 24.75 -9.81 13.82
C GLY A 4 24.31 -8.73 14.78
N THR A 5 24.91 -8.75 15.93
CA THR A 5 24.68 -7.71 16.94
C THR A 5 25.98 -6.93 17.13
N THR A 6 25.88 -5.61 17.14
CA THR A 6 27.00 -4.71 17.41
C THR A 6 26.60 -3.63 18.38
N ASP A 7 27.54 -3.16 19.14
CA ASP A 7 27.36 -2.03 20.06
C ASP A 7 27.91 -0.75 19.40
N ILE A 8 27.11 0.28 19.39
CA ILE A 8 27.51 1.63 18.97
C ILE A 8 27.69 2.48 20.23
N TYR A 9 28.83 3.10 20.35
CA TYR A 9 29.15 3.97 21.46
C TYR A 9 29.24 5.42 20.98
N ALA A 10 28.55 6.32 21.69
CA ALA A 10 28.77 7.75 21.58
C ALA A 10 29.53 8.22 22.83
N LYS A 11 30.54 9.04 22.64
CA LYS A 11 31.35 9.59 23.70
C LYS A 11 31.49 11.11 23.51
N THR A 12 31.38 11.87 24.62
CA THR A 12 31.61 13.31 24.57
C THR A 12 33.08 13.59 24.28
N GLU A 13 33.37 14.74 23.74
CA GLU A 13 34.73 15.18 23.35
C GLU A 13 35.69 15.21 24.55
N ASP A 14 35.21 15.59 25.74
CA ASP A 14 35.93 15.55 27.01
C ASP A 14 36.07 14.11 27.56
N GLY A 15 35.31 13.15 27.04
CA GLY A 15 35.37 11.75 27.45
C GLY A 15 34.66 11.38 28.73
N ASP A 16 33.91 12.31 29.34
CA ASP A 16 33.29 12.12 30.65
C ASP A 16 31.97 11.34 30.56
N TYR A 17 31.27 11.42 29.41
CA TYR A 17 30.00 10.72 29.22
C TYR A 17 30.10 9.74 28.05
N THR A 18 29.61 8.52 28.27
CA THR A 18 29.50 7.49 27.22
C THR A 18 28.09 6.94 27.19
N ALA A 19 27.48 6.90 26.03
CA ALA A 19 26.22 6.21 25.78
C ALA A 19 26.47 5.00 24.87
N LYS A 20 25.75 3.91 25.12
CA LYS A 20 25.82 2.68 24.35
C LYS A 20 24.44 2.38 23.77
N CYS A 21 24.41 2.01 22.50
CA CYS A 21 23.24 1.46 21.83
C CYS A 21 23.62 0.10 21.22
N THR A 22 22.90 -0.95 21.56
CA THR A 22 23.07 -2.27 20.94
C THR A 22 22.17 -2.36 19.72
N VAL A 23 22.75 -2.54 18.54
CA VAL A 23 22.02 -2.71 17.28
C VAL A 23 22.11 -4.18 16.87
N THR A 24 20.96 -4.82 16.72
CA THR A 24 20.88 -6.20 16.21
C THR A 24 20.30 -6.16 14.79
N VAL A 25 21.09 -6.65 13.84
CA VAL A 25 20.65 -6.83 12.45
C VAL A 25 20.28 -8.30 12.29
N THR A 26 19.02 -8.56 11.98
CA THR A 26 18.49 -9.90 11.72
C THR A 26 18.20 -10.05 10.23
N THR A 27 18.29 -11.28 9.72
CA THR A 27 17.82 -11.56 8.35
C THR A 27 16.30 -11.51 8.29
N TRP A 28 15.78 -11.02 7.18
CA TRP A 28 14.37 -11.14 6.81
C TRP A 28 13.89 -12.59 6.62
N GLU A 29 14.84 -13.54 6.52
CA GLU A 29 14.54 -14.94 6.23
C GLU A 29 13.83 -15.71 7.37
N LYS A 30 13.67 -15.12 8.56
CA LYS A 30 12.95 -15.75 9.68
C LYS A 30 11.42 -15.60 9.63
N ARG A 31 10.85 -14.95 8.63
CA ARG A 31 9.41 -15.01 8.34
C ARG A 31 9.16 -15.76 7.02
N LYS A 32 9.74 -16.92 6.83
CA LYS A 32 9.12 -17.95 6.00
C LYS A 32 8.09 -18.69 6.85
N GLU A 33 7.08 -18.02 7.31
CA GLU A 33 5.78 -18.62 7.41
C GLU A 33 5.37 -18.83 5.95
N ASP A 34 5.09 -20.05 5.58
CA ASP A 34 4.60 -20.39 4.26
C ASP A 34 3.34 -19.54 4.05
N ILE A 35 3.45 -18.52 3.21
CA ILE A 35 2.27 -17.72 2.84
C ILE A 35 1.37 -18.70 2.10
N PRO A 36 0.17 -19.00 2.61
CA PRO A 36 -0.70 -19.96 1.97
C PRO A 36 -1.02 -19.49 0.55
N VAL A 37 -0.77 -20.34 -0.41
CA VAL A 37 -1.16 -20.11 -1.81
C VAL A 37 -2.53 -20.72 -1.99
N VAL A 38 -3.51 -19.90 -2.37
CA VAL A 38 -4.86 -20.34 -2.72
C VAL A 38 -4.95 -20.37 -4.24
N TYR A 39 -5.42 -21.50 -4.75
CA TYR A 39 -5.72 -21.64 -6.17
C TYR A 39 -7.21 -21.40 -6.37
N THR A 40 -7.53 -20.48 -7.26
CA THR A 40 -8.91 -20.15 -7.62
C THR A 40 -9.11 -20.49 -9.09
N ASP A 41 -10.16 -21.25 -9.41
CA ASP A 41 -10.59 -21.42 -10.78
C ASP A 41 -11.22 -20.10 -11.25
N CYS A 42 -10.67 -19.55 -12.32
CA CYS A 42 -11.20 -18.37 -13.00
C CYS A 42 -11.91 -18.83 -14.28
N ASP A 43 -12.99 -18.14 -14.63
CA ASP A 43 -13.74 -18.42 -15.88
C ASP A 43 -12.96 -18.00 -17.15
N MET A 44 -11.71 -17.54 -16.98
CA MET A 44 -10.86 -16.99 -18.01
C MET A 44 -9.46 -17.61 -17.93
N THR A 45 -8.91 -18.02 -19.05
CA THR A 45 -7.52 -18.47 -19.16
C THR A 45 -6.55 -17.29 -19.20
N VAL A 46 -5.27 -17.57 -18.93
CA VAL A 46 -4.21 -16.53 -19.07
C VAL A 46 -4.18 -15.95 -20.48
N ILE A 47 -4.39 -16.77 -21.51
CA ILE A 47 -4.42 -16.32 -22.91
C ILE A 47 -5.57 -15.34 -23.14
N GLU A 48 -6.77 -15.68 -22.72
CA GLU A 48 -7.94 -14.81 -22.84
C GLU A 48 -7.77 -13.52 -22.05
N MET A 49 -7.11 -13.56 -20.88
CA MET A 49 -6.78 -12.37 -20.10
C MET A 49 -5.79 -11.47 -20.86
N VAL A 50 -4.76 -12.04 -21.48
CA VAL A 50 -3.80 -11.29 -22.32
C VAL A 50 -4.51 -10.64 -23.50
N GLU A 51 -5.36 -11.38 -24.22
CA GLU A 51 -6.13 -10.87 -25.34
C GLU A 51 -7.03 -9.70 -24.92
N GLU A 52 -7.72 -9.82 -23.78
CA GLU A 52 -8.56 -8.74 -23.24
C GLU A 52 -7.73 -7.51 -22.87
N GLN A 53 -6.59 -7.68 -22.18
CA GLN A 53 -5.71 -6.57 -21.81
C GLN A 53 -5.12 -5.86 -23.05
N MET A 54 -4.82 -6.59 -24.13
CA MET A 54 -4.32 -6.01 -25.36
C MET A 54 -5.33 -5.09 -26.06
N THR A 55 -6.63 -5.25 -25.80
CA THR A 55 -7.67 -4.34 -26.31
C THR A 55 -7.54 -2.91 -25.77
N ALA A 56 -6.92 -2.74 -24.60
CA ALA A 56 -6.67 -1.45 -23.97
C ALA A 56 -5.39 -0.75 -24.50
N GLU A 57 -4.76 -1.30 -25.54
CA GLU A 57 -3.52 -0.76 -26.12
C GLU A 57 -2.42 -0.48 -25.07
N PRO A 58 -2.05 -1.47 -24.25
CA PRO A 58 -1.09 -1.28 -23.16
C PRO A 58 0.27 -0.85 -23.69
N ALA A 59 1.04 -0.13 -22.85
CA ALA A 59 2.34 0.39 -23.22
C ALA A 59 3.43 0.01 -22.19
N VAL A 60 4.64 -0.20 -22.68
CA VAL A 60 5.83 -0.34 -21.85
C VAL A 60 6.60 0.98 -21.82
N PHE A 61 7.11 1.32 -20.64
CA PHE A 61 7.88 2.53 -20.38
C PHE A 61 9.35 2.13 -20.14
N THR A 62 10.16 2.31 -21.19
CA THR A 62 11.61 2.21 -21.09
C THR A 62 12.19 3.58 -21.45
N ASN A 63 13.16 3.76 -22.27
CA ASN A 63 13.62 5.10 -22.68
C ASN A 63 12.63 5.81 -23.64
N GLY A 64 11.34 5.62 -23.43
CA GLY A 64 10.22 6.11 -24.25
C GLY A 64 8.95 5.31 -23.93
N VAL A 65 7.88 5.58 -24.63
CA VAL A 65 6.60 4.87 -24.55
C VAL A 65 6.46 4.04 -25.81
N PHE A 66 6.31 2.72 -25.66
CA PHE A 66 6.18 1.78 -26.76
C PHE A 66 4.96 0.89 -26.55
N PRO A 67 4.24 0.47 -27.60
CA PRO A 67 3.19 -0.53 -27.46
C PRO A 67 3.74 -1.80 -26.77
N ALA A 68 3.00 -2.33 -25.81
CA ALA A 68 3.34 -3.61 -25.21
C ALA A 68 3.07 -4.76 -26.20
N SER A 69 3.88 -5.80 -26.14
CA SER A 69 3.59 -7.07 -26.79
C SER A 69 2.74 -7.96 -25.88
N GLU A 70 2.10 -8.99 -26.44
CA GLU A 70 1.41 -10.02 -25.66
C GLU A 70 2.33 -10.65 -24.60
N GLU A 71 3.59 -10.90 -24.92
CA GLU A 71 4.62 -11.39 -24.01
C GLU A 71 4.86 -10.44 -22.82
N ASN A 72 4.85 -9.12 -23.09
CA ASN A 72 4.96 -8.13 -22.00
C ASN A 72 3.75 -8.16 -21.08
N VAL A 73 2.55 -8.32 -21.61
CA VAL A 73 1.32 -8.41 -20.83
C VAL A 73 1.29 -9.72 -20.05
N GLU A 74 1.56 -10.85 -20.70
CA GLU A 74 1.58 -12.17 -20.07
C GLU A 74 2.54 -12.22 -18.88
N GLN A 75 3.69 -11.56 -18.97
CA GLN A 75 4.67 -11.50 -17.87
C GLN A 75 4.05 -11.04 -16.55
N TYR A 76 3.06 -10.13 -16.62
CA TYR A 76 2.45 -9.54 -15.43
C TYR A 76 1.08 -10.11 -15.07
N VAL A 77 0.33 -10.67 -16.01
CA VAL A 77 -0.99 -11.25 -15.73
C VAL A 77 -0.93 -12.73 -15.37
N ASN A 78 0.14 -13.43 -15.75
CA ASN A 78 0.32 -14.83 -15.43
C ASN A 78 0.94 -15.00 -14.03
N PRO A 79 0.17 -15.49 -13.04
CA PRO A 79 0.65 -15.63 -11.67
C PRO A 79 1.84 -16.59 -11.55
N GLU A 80 2.01 -17.54 -12.47
CA GLU A 80 3.13 -18.49 -12.45
C GLU A 80 4.48 -17.80 -12.70
N ASN A 81 4.50 -16.66 -13.39
CA ASN A 81 5.69 -15.88 -13.64
C ASN A 81 6.17 -15.09 -12.40
N LEU A 82 5.28 -14.87 -11.44
CA LEU A 82 5.47 -13.88 -10.36
C LEU A 82 5.36 -14.52 -8.97
N VAL A 83 5.81 -15.76 -8.82
CA VAL A 83 5.74 -16.54 -7.57
C VAL A 83 6.83 -16.17 -6.54
N SER A 84 7.78 -15.30 -6.91
CA SER A 84 8.89 -14.90 -6.05
C SER A 84 9.07 -13.38 -6.04
N GLY A 85 9.85 -12.87 -5.08
CA GLY A 85 10.07 -11.43 -4.98
C GLY A 85 8.87 -10.66 -4.40
N TYR A 86 8.82 -9.37 -4.68
CA TYR A 86 7.72 -8.50 -4.25
C TYR A 86 6.53 -8.54 -5.22
N GLU A 87 6.76 -8.93 -6.45
CA GLU A 87 5.78 -8.96 -7.53
C GLU A 87 4.62 -9.90 -7.23
N LYS A 88 4.84 -10.97 -6.46
CA LYS A 88 3.80 -11.91 -6.03
C LYS A 88 2.66 -11.26 -5.24
N TYR A 89 2.92 -10.12 -4.58
CA TYR A 89 1.91 -9.45 -3.77
C TYR A 89 0.81 -8.77 -4.60
N GLN A 90 0.98 -8.63 -5.92
CA GLN A 90 -0.10 -8.17 -6.79
C GLN A 90 -1.28 -9.18 -6.84
N PHE A 91 -1.02 -10.45 -6.51
CA PHE A 91 -2.04 -11.52 -6.44
C PHE A 91 -2.45 -11.81 -4.99
N MET A 92 -2.24 -10.88 -4.06
CA MET A 92 -2.64 -11.08 -2.68
C MET A 92 -4.16 -11.19 -2.57
N ASP A 93 -4.64 -12.19 -1.83
CA ASP A 93 -6.05 -12.27 -1.48
C ASP A 93 -6.41 -11.14 -0.52
N LEU A 94 -7.14 -10.15 -1.03
CA LEU A 94 -7.50 -8.95 -0.29
C LEU A 94 -8.64 -9.20 0.70
N SER A 95 -9.30 -10.35 0.67
CA SER A 95 -10.37 -10.72 1.61
C SER A 95 -9.86 -11.38 2.90
N VAL A 96 -8.55 -11.58 3.01
CA VAL A 96 -7.93 -12.26 4.15
C VAL A 96 -7.09 -11.30 4.97
N SER A 97 -7.31 -11.31 6.29
CA SER A 97 -6.46 -10.56 7.23
C SER A 97 -5.03 -11.10 7.24
N ASN A 98 -4.06 -10.20 7.24
CA ASN A 98 -2.65 -10.53 7.40
C ASN A 98 -2.25 -10.70 8.88
N ASN A 99 -3.21 -10.59 9.82
CA ASN A 99 -3.01 -10.65 11.26
C ASN A 99 -1.99 -9.62 11.80
N VAL A 100 -1.98 -8.44 11.18
CA VAL A 100 -1.18 -7.30 11.67
C VAL A 100 -2.01 -6.55 12.71
N ASP A 101 -1.42 -6.31 13.88
CA ASP A 101 -2.08 -5.57 14.96
C ASP A 101 -2.07 -4.05 14.72
N SER A 102 -2.96 -3.34 15.41
CA SER A 102 -3.12 -1.89 15.29
C SER A 102 -1.85 -1.11 15.66
N ALA A 103 -1.07 -1.59 16.64
CA ALA A 103 0.17 -0.93 17.05
C ALA A 103 1.25 -1.00 15.95
N THR A 104 1.29 -2.09 15.21
CA THR A 104 2.16 -2.25 14.05
C THR A 104 1.70 -1.32 12.91
N LEU A 105 0.38 -1.21 12.67
CA LEU A 105 -0.18 -0.28 11.70
C LEU A 105 0.14 1.17 12.09
N ASP A 106 -0.02 1.55 13.35
CA ASP A 106 0.35 2.88 13.86
C ASP A 106 1.84 3.18 13.66
N THR A 107 2.70 2.19 13.85
CA THR A 107 4.14 2.34 13.59
C THR A 107 4.42 2.67 12.12
N TYR A 108 3.71 2.03 11.20
CA TYR A 108 3.82 2.30 9.76
C TYR A 108 3.21 3.66 9.39
N LEU A 109 2.08 4.02 9.99
CA LEU A 109 1.35 5.28 9.70
C LEU A 109 2.01 6.50 10.33
N LYS A 110 2.97 6.33 11.23
CA LYS A 110 3.64 7.43 11.92
C LYS A 110 4.24 8.45 10.94
N GLY A 111 3.84 9.70 11.10
CA GLY A 111 4.26 10.81 10.24
C GLY A 111 3.56 10.87 8.88
N LYS A 112 2.50 10.10 8.67
CA LYS A 112 1.72 10.08 7.43
C LYS A 112 0.46 10.96 7.53
N GLY A 113 0.65 12.23 7.89
CA GLY A 113 -0.40 13.24 7.89
C GLY A 113 -1.65 12.83 8.66
N VAL A 114 -2.82 12.94 8.05
CA VAL A 114 -4.12 12.59 8.67
C VAL A 114 -4.29 11.11 8.96
N LEU A 115 -3.40 10.25 8.47
CA LEU A 115 -3.44 8.81 8.74
C LEU A 115 -2.68 8.42 10.00
N ASP A 116 -1.86 9.33 10.57
CA ASP A 116 -1.04 9.06 11.75
C ASP A 116 -1.91 8.79 12.98
N GLY A 117 -1.65 7.66 13.66
CA GLY A 117 -2.37 7.26 14.87
C GLY A 117 -3.73 6.60 14.63
N HIS A 118 -4.09 6.28 13.40
CA HIS A 118 -5.36 5.65 13.04
C HIS A 118 -5.28 4.13 12.77
N GLY A 119 -4.24 3.46 13.26
CA GLY A 119 -4.07 2.03 13.08
C GLY A 119 -5.21 1.18 13.65
N SER A 120 -5.85 1.62 14.74
CA SER A 120 -7.00 0.94 15.32
C SER A 120 -8.26 1.05 14.45
N GLU A 121 -8.51 2.20 13.86
CA GLU A 121 -9.62 2.44 12.95
C GLU A 121 -9.44 1.66 11.65
N PHE A 122 -8.24 1.63 11.11
CA PHE A 122 -7.91 0.81 9.94
C PHE A 122 -8.10 -0.68 10.22
N LYS A 123 -7.61 -1.17 11.37
CA LYS A 123 -7.81 -2.57 11.76
C LYS A 123 -9.29 -2.92 11.90
N LYS A 124 -10.04 -2.06 12.59
CA LYS A 124 -11.49 -2.25 12.73
C LYS A 124 -12.21 -2.23 11.39
N ALA A 125 -11.92 -1.26 10.53
CA ALA A 125 -12.52 -1.17 9.21
C ALA A 125 -12.23 -2.40 8.34
N ALA A 126 -11.00 -2.91 8.41
CA ALA A 126 -10.59 -4.11 7.71
C ALA A 126 -11.36 -5.35 8.20
N ASP A 127 -11.46 -5.52 9.53
CA ASP A 127 -12.18 -6.64 10.15
C ASP A 127 -13.70 -6.59 9.85
N ASP A 128 -14.29 -5.41 9.93
CA ASP A 128 -15.74 -5.22 9.68
C ASP A 128 -16.13 -5.50 8.22
N ASN A 129 -15.20 -5.32 7.27
CA ASN A 129 -15.46 -5.45 5.84
C ASN A 129 -14.77 -6.66 5.19
N ASN A 130 -14.11 -7.50 5.96
CA ASN A 130 -13.32 -8.64 5.47
C ASN A 130 -12.32 -8.23 4.38
N VAL A 131 -11.51 -7.23 4.67
CA VAL A 131 -10.45 -6.72 3.80
C VAL A 131 -9.12 -6.82 4.52
N SER A 132 -8.04 -7.10 3.80
CA SER A 132 -6.68 -7.06 4.34
C SER A 132 -6.38 -5.68 4.92
N GLU A 133 -6.04 -5.63 6.21
CA GLU A 133 -5.64 -4.39 6.90
C GLU A 133 -4.37 -3.79 6.31
N VAL A 134 -3.46 -4.63 5.81
CA VAL A 134 -2.23 -4.19 5.15
C VAL A 134 -2.54 -3.51 3.83
N TYR A 135 -3.41 -4.12 3.00
CA TYR A 135 -3.85 -3.51 1.75
C TYR A 135 -4.55 -2.18 2.00
N LEU A 136 -5.51 -2.15 2.93
CA LEU A 136 -6.29 -0.94 3.23
C LEU A 136 -5.39 0.23 3.62
N VAL A 137 -4.42 -0.01 4.50
CA VAL A 137 -3.45 1.00 4.95
C VAL A 137 -2.55 1.47 3.80
N ILE A 138 -1.97 0.54 3.04
CA ILE A 138 -1.05 0.90 1.94
C ILE A 138 -1.79 1.66 0.85
N HIS A 139 -2.99 1.21 0.50
CA HIS A 139 -3.83 1.86 -0.50
C HIS A 139 -4.24 3.26 -0.06
N SER A 140 -4.65 3.43 1.20
CA SER A 140 -4.93 4.76 1.76
C SER A 140 -3.71 5.69 1.74
N CYS A 141 -2.52 5.18 2.03
CA CYS A 141 -1.29 5.98 1.91
C CYS A 141 -1.02 6.41 0.45
N LEU A 142 -1.29 5.53 -0.52
CA LEU A 142 -1.13 5.84 -1.94
C LEU A 142 -2.11 6.94 -2.37
N GLU A 143 -3.39 6.74 -2.14
CA GLU A 143 -4.48 7.64 -2.57
C GLU A 143 -4.41 9.02 -1.91
N THR A 144 -3.93 9.08 -0.67
CA THR A 144 -3.83 10.35 0.07
C THR A 144 -2.48 11.04 -0.04
N GLY A 145 -1.53 10.51 -0.82
CA GLY A 145 -0.16 11.00 -0.82
C GLY A 145 0.45 10.97 0.58
N ASN A 146 0.36 9.83 1.27
CA ASN A 146 0.73 9.64 2.67
C ASN A 146 0.00 10.60 3.64
N GLY A 147 -1.30 10.76 3.46
CA GLY A 147 -2.14 11.57 4.34
C GLY A 147 -2.02 13.06 4.14
N SER A 148 -1.44 13.52 3.01
CA SER A 148 -1.21 14.93 2.74
C SER A 148 -2.20 15.57 1.78
N SER A 149 -3.05 14.79 1.09
CA SER A 149 -3.99 15.33 0.10
C SER A 149 -5.01 16.27 0.76
N GLU A 150 -5.42 17.30 0.04
CA GLU A 150 -6.37 18.31 0.52
C GLU A 150 -7.72 17.68 0.90
N LEU A 151 -8.27 16.82 0.05
CA LEU A 151 -9.53 16.12 0.32
C LEU A 151 -9.46 15.20 1.56
N ALA A 152 -8.30 14.61 1.84
CA ALA A 152 -8.11 13.77 3.03
C ALA A 152 -7.97 14.61 4.30
N ASN A 153 -7.46 15.84 4.20
CA ASN A 153 -7.31 16.77 5.33
C ASN A 153 -8.59 17.54 5.68
N GLY A 154 -9.60 17.45 4.84
CA GLY A 154 -10.88 18.10 5.02
C GLY A 154 -11.02 19.40 4.25
N VAL A 155 -12.12 19.52 3.52
CA VAL A 155 -12.47 20.67 2.69
C VAL A 155 -13.82 21.22 3.14
N GLU A 156 -13.91 22.55 3.25
CA GLU A 156 -15.19 23.23 3.52
C GLU A 156 -16.09 23.17 2.30
N TYR A 157 -17.25 22.54 2.45
CA TYR A 157 -18.27 22.48 1.42
C TYR A 157 -19.66 22.77 2.03
N ASN A 158 -20.36 23.77 1.52
CA ASN A 158 -21.66 24.20 2.02
C ASN A 158 -21.71 24.44 3.55
N GLY A 159 -20.63 24.97 4.14
CA GLY A 159 -20.54 25.23 5.57
C GLY A 159 -20.28 24.00 6.46
N THR A 160 -19.86 22.90 5.86
CA THR A 160 -19.49 21.66 6.53
C THR A 160 -18.11 21.20 6.06
N THR A 161 -17.24 20.81 6.99
CA THR A 161 -15.98 20.17 6.64
C THR A 161 -16.25 18.73 6.23
N VAL A 162 -15.84 18.35 5.02
CA VAL A 162 -16.00 17.00 4.47
C VAL A 162 -14.64 16.37 4.19
N TYR A 163 -14.56 15.07 4.26
CA TYR A 163 -13.34 14.28 4.07
C TYR A 163 -13.54 13.25 2.97
N ASN A 164 -12.57 13.11 2.08
CA ASN A 164 -12.60 12.13 1.02
C ASN A 164 -11.20 11.55 0.80
N LEU A 165 -10.91 10.44 1.49
CA LEU A 165 -9.58 9.82 1.47
C LEU A 165 -9.19 9.29 0.09
N PHE A 166 -10.15 8.76 -0.66
CA PHE A 166 -9.89 8.08 -1.92
C PHE A 166 -10.23 8.93 -3.16
N GLY A 167 -10.58 10.20 -2.98
CA GLY A 167 -10.93 11.08 -4.08
C GLY A 167 -12.15 10.61 -4.89
N ILE A 168 -13.05 9.82 -4.29
CA ILE A 168 -14.21 9.28 -5.00
C ILE A 168 -15.08 10.43 -5.51
N GLY A 169 -15.44 10.38 -6.80
CA GLY A 169 -16.23 11.43 -7.45
C GLY A 169 -15.43 12.65 -7.89
N ALA A 170 -14.12 12.71 -7.61
CA ALA A 170 -13.25 13.74 -8.15
C ALA A 170 -13.16 13.60 -9.69
N VAL A 171 -13.09 14.73 -10.39
CA VAL A 171 -12.94 14.81 -11.85
C VAL A 171 -11.78 15.75 -12.19
N ASP A 172 -11.12 15.54 -13.33
CA ASP A 172 -9.90 16.25 -13.70
C ASP A 172 -10.06 17.78 -13.77
N GLU A 173 -11.25 18.27 -14.18
CA GLU A 173 -11.51 19.70 -14.31
C GLU A 173 -11.67 20.42 -12.96
N SER A 174 -12.15 19.71 -11.92
CA SER A 174 -12.36 20.28 -10.57
C SER A 174 -12.29 19.21 -9.48
N PRO A 175 -11.11 18.61 -9.25
CA PRO A 175 -10.99 17.44 -8.39
C PRO A 175 -11.39 17.71 -6.93
N ILE A 176 -11.08 18.89 -6.40
CA ILE A 176 -11.40 19.23 -5.02
C ILE A 176 -12.89 19.49 -4.84
N ASP A 177 -13.49 20.33 -5.69
CA ASP A 177 -14.92 20.68 -5.58
C ASP A 177 -15.81 19.45 -5.81
N ALA A 178 -15.53 18.66 -6.86
CA ALA A 178 -16.30 17.45 -7.17
C ALA A 178 -16.15 16.37 -6.09
N GLY A 179 -14.93 16.16 -5.61
CA GLY A 179 -14.66 15.22 -4.52
C GLY A 179 -15.30 15.64 -3.19
N ALA A 180 -15.33 16.94 -2.89
CA ALA A 180 -16.00 17.50 -1.72
C ALA A 180 -17.52 17.41 -1.83
N GLU A 181 -18.07 17.72 -3.01
CA GLU A 181 -19.51 17.57 -3.28
C GLU A 181 -19.96 16.11 -3.11
N TYR A 182 -19.16 15.16 -3.64
CA TYR A 182 -19.45 13.74 -3.47
C TYR A 182 -19.47 13.35 -1.99
N ALA A 183 -18.44 13.70 -1.23
CA ALA A 183 -18.34 13.40 0.20
C ALA A 183 -19.52 14.01 0.98
N TYR A 184 -19.89 15.25 0.69
CA TYR A 184 -21.04 15.94 1.32
C TYR A 184 -22.36 15.21 1.09
N LYS A 185 -22.56 14.62 -0.10
CA LYS A 185 -23.78 13.87 -0.43
C LYS A 185 -23.85 12.49 0.24
N GLN A 186 -22.73 11.95 0.68
CA GLN A 186 -22.69 10.65 1.36
C GLN A 186 -22.89 10.77 2.89
N GLY A 187 -22.77 11.96 3.47
CA GLY A 187 -22.96 12.23 4.90
C GLY A 187 -21.67 12.22 5.66
#